data_e3c189a1224ef17c47caaa07054d9ba5
#
_entry.id   e3c189a1224ef17c47caaa07054d9ba5
#
_cell.length_a   1.000
_cell.length_b   1.000
_cell.length_c   1.000
_cell.angle_alpha   90.00
_cell.angle_beta   90.00
_cell.angle_gamma   90.00
#
_symmetry.space_group_name_H-M   'P 1'
#
loop_
_entity.id
_entity.type
_entity.pdbx_description
1 polymer ?
#
loop_
_entity_poly.entity_id
_entity_poly.type
_entity_poly.pdbx_seq_one_letter_code
_entity_poly.pdbx_strand_id
1 'polypeptide(L)'
;MKNYQADSIRNIAVLGHGGEGKTTLTEAMLFNAGLLDRMGKVDDGTTVSDYDPEETKRHISISAAVAPFEWNGTKVNLIDAPGFFDFYGEVYEAMALADSAIIVCSAVSGPVVGTEKAMSMCKKANMPRMIVINQMDRENANFDKAIEGLHDKFGVTCVPIQLPIIEKGAYVGYVDLTTMTAKRFDGKGEKEIDIPASLAGRAEELREALMEAAAEGDEELMMTYLDTMELSQEEII
;
A
#
# COMPACT_ATOMS: atom_id res chain seq x y z
N MET A 1 11.26 13.99 -20.88
CA MET A 1 11.37 13.62 -19.46
C MET A 1 11.99 14.80 -18.73
N LYS A 2 11.41 15.26 -17.63
CA LYS A 2 12.03 16.33 -16.83
C LYS A 2 13.30 15.80 -16.16
N ASN A 3 14.25 16.70 -15.88
CA ASN A 3 15.42 16.32 -15.09
C ASN A 3 15.06 16.39 -13.61
N TYR A 4 15.24 15.29 -12.90
CA TYR A 4 15.03 15.17 -11.45
C TYR A 4 16.38 15.10 -10.74
N GLN A 5 16.47 15.74 -9.59
CA GLN A 5 17.60 15.55 -8.67
C GLN A 5 17.39 14.23 -7.91
N ALA A 6 18.46 13.65 -7.38
CA ALA A 6 18.40 12.35 -6.71
C ALA A 6 17.46 12.35 -5.48
N ASP A 7 17.38 13.47 -4.77
CA ASP A 7 16.50 13.69 -3.61
C ASP A 7 15.01 13.70 -3.97
N SER A 8 14.68 13.92 -5.25
CA SER A 8 13.32 13.93 -5.79
C SER A 8 12.98 12.67 -6.58
N ILE A 9 13.73 11.58 -6.39
CA ILE A 9 13.48 10.26 -6.99
C ILE A 9 13.18 9.26 -5.88
N ARG A 10 12.17 8.40 -6.10
CA ARG A 10 11.83 7.30 -5.19
C ARG A 10 11.69 6.00 -5.99
N ASN A 11 12.44 4.99 -5.59
CA ASN A 11 12.36 3.66 -6.16
C ASN A 11 11.60 2.76 -5.17
N ILE A 12 10.45 2.24 -5.58
CA ILE A 12 9.53 1.54 -4.69
C ILE A 12 9.27 0.14 -5.25
N ALA A 13 9.64 -0.90 -4.52
CA ALA A 13 9.30 -2.27 -4.89
C ALA A 13 7.87 -2.61 -4.48
N VAL A 14 7.09 -3.18 -5.41
CA VAL A 14 5.74 -3.69 -5.14
C VAL A 14 5.83 -5.20 -4.93
N LEU A 15 5.67 -5.63 -3.68
CA LEU A 15 5.88 -6.99 -3.22
C LEU A 15 4.58 -7.63 -2.73
N GLY A 16 4.55 -8.94 -2.56
CA GLY A 16 3.39 -9.70 -2.05
C GLY A 16 3.21 -11.01 -2.78
N HIS A 17 2.19 -11.77 -2.41
CA HIS A 17 1.92 -13.08 -3.00
C HIS A 17 1.34 -12.98 -4.42
N GLY A 18 1.39 -14.07 -5.18
CA GLY A 18 0.72 -14.17 -6.48
C GLY A 18 -0.79 -13.99 -6.36
N GLY A 19 -1.40 -13.20 -7.25
CA GLY A 19 -2.86 -12.99 -7.27
C GLY A 19 -3.41 -11.95 -6.27
N GLU A 20 -2.59 -11.27 -5.47
CA GLU A 20 -3.03 -10.23 -4.53
C GLU A 20 -3.21 -8.85 -5.18
N GLY A 21 -2.91 -8.71 -6.48
CA GLY A 21 -3.21 -7.51 -7.26
C GLY A 21 -2.11 -6.45 -7.29
N LYS A 22 -0.83 -6.85 -7.20
CA LYS A 22 0.34 -5.96 -7.33
C LYS A 22 0.33 -5.21 -8.66
N THR A 23 0.26 -5.92 -9.77
CA THR A 23 0.19 -5.39 -11.12
C THR A 23 -1.04 -4.49 -11.31
N THR A 24 -2.19 -4.87 -10.75
CA THR A 24 -3.40 -4.03 -10.79
C THR A 24 -3.23 -2.72 -10.00
N LEU A 25 -2.55 -2.78 -8.85
CA LEU A 25 -2.21 -1.59 -8.07
C LEU A 25 -1.24 -0.68 -8.83
N THR A 26 -0.22 -1.24 -9.47
CA THR A 26 0.73 -0.52 -10.33
C THR A 26 -0.01 0.17 -11.47
N GLU A 27 -0.90 -0.51 -12.18
CA GLU A 27 -1.75 0.06 -13.24
C GLU A 27 -2.63 1.21 -12.72
N ALA A 28 -3.23 1.05 -11.54
CA ALA A 28 -4.08 2.09 -10.94
C ALA A 28 -3.25 3.34 -10.58
N MET A 29 -2.03 3.18 -10.09
CA MET A 29 -1.12 4.30 -9.80
C MET A 29 -0.73 5.03 -11.08
N LEU A 30 -0.37 4.32 -12.15
CA LEU A 30 -0.06 4.92 -13.45
C LEU A 30 -1.25 5.65 -14.05
N PHE A 31 -2.44 5.08 -13.96
CA PHE A 31 -3.68 5.69 -14.43
C PHE A 31 -4.01 6.98 -13.66
N ASN A 32 -3.94 6.95 -12.34
CA ASN A 32 -4.19 8.13 -11.50
C ASN A 32 -3.12 9.22 -11.67
N ALA A 33 -1.88 8.84 -12.00
CA ALA A 33 -0.83 9.79 -12.37
C ALA A 33 -1.00 10.39 -13.78
N GLY A 34 -2.04 9.98 -14.53
CA GLY A 34 -2.36 10.50 -15.85
C GLY A 34 -1.46 10.00 -16.98
N LEU A 35 -0.74 8.89 -16.77
CA LEU A 35 0.09 8.29 -17.82
C LEU A 35 -0.69 7.34 -18.74
N LEU A 36 -1.83 6.84 -18.27
CA LEU A 36 -2.66 5.92 -19.03
C LEU A 36 -4.03 6.55 -19.27
N ASP A 37 -4.50 6.50 -20.51
CA ASP A 37 -5.87 6.92 -20.86
C ASP A 37 -6.93 5.94 -20.33
N ARG A 38 -6.51 4.70 -20.10
CA ARG A 38 -7.35 3.61 -19.61
C ARG A 38 -6.49 2.64 -18.77
N MET A 39 -7.00 2.26 -17.61
CA MET A 39 -6.39 1.24 -16.77
C MET A 39 -6.43 -0.13 -17.46
N GLY A 40 -5.29 -0.78 -17.60
CA GLY A 40 -5.16 -2.15 -18.10
C GLY A 40 -5.72 -3.17 -17.10
N LYS A 41 -5.92 -4.40 -17.58
CA LYS A 41 -6.36 -5.54 -16.76
C LYS A 41 -5.49 -6.75 -17.02
N VAL A 42 -5.10 -7.43 -15.95
CA VAL A 42 -4.29 -8.65 -16.02
C VAL A 42 -5.01 -9.73 -16.82
N ASP A 43 -6.30 -9.93 -16.54
CA ASP A 43 -7.13 -10.94 -17.23
C ASP A 43 -7.30 -10.69 -18.74
N ASP A 44 -7.18 -9.43 -19.17
CA ASP A 44 -7.25 -9.03 -20.59
C ASP A 44 -5.84 -8.99 -21.24
N GLY A 45 -4.75 -9.19 -20.48
CA GLY A 45 -3.36 -9.08 -20.94
C GLY A 45 -3.01 -7.68 -21.46
N THR A 46 -3.56 -6.62 -20.82
CA THR A 46 -3.44 -5.23 -21.29
C THR A 46 -2.70 -4.33 -20.31
N THR A 47 -2.08 -4.88 -19.29
CA THR A 47 -1.27 -4.16 -18.30
C THR A 47 0.08 -3.73 -18.88
N VAL A 48 0.63 -2.63 -18.36
CA VAL A 48 1.91 -2.08 -18.85
C VAL A 48 3.09 -2.90 -18.34
N SER A 49 3.01 -3.44 -17.12
CA SER A 49 4.12 -4.19 -16.50
C SER A 49 4.25 -5.63 -17.03
N ASP A 50 3.12 -6.30 -17.33
CA ASP A 50 3.13 -7.66 -17.87
C ASP A 50 3.10 -7.61 -19.42
N TYR A 51 4.23 -7.30 -20.03
CA TYR A 51 4.34 -7.11 -21.49
C TYR A 51 4.92 -8.32 -22.23
N ASP A 52 5.50 -9.29 -21.54
CA ASP A 52 6.00 -10.52 -22.14
C ASP A 52 4.82 -11.40 -22.60
N PRO A 53 4.89 -12.03 -23.80
CA PRO A 53 3.85 -12.94 -24.31
C PRO A 53 3.50 -14.09 -23.35
N GLU A 54 4.45 -14.60 -22.56
CA GLU A 54 4.16 -15.65 -21.58
C GLU A 54 3.46 -15.09 -20.34
N GLU A 55 3.75 -13.84 -19.90
CA GLU A 55 3.04 -13.16 -18.81
C GLU A 55 1.58 -12.94 -19.20
N THR A 56 1.35 -12.33 -20.36
CA THR A 56 -0.01 -12.06 -20.87
C THR A 56 -0.82 -13.34 -21.11
N LYS A 57 -0.20 -14.40 -21.59
CA LYS A 57 -0.85 -15.69 -21.81
C LYS A 57 -1.20 -16.43 -20.53
N ARG A 58 -0.36 -16.31 -19.51
CA ARG A 58 -0.54 -16.97 -18.21
C ARG A 58 -1.27 -16.12 -17.19
N HIS A 59 -1.46 -14.82 -17.47
CA HIS A 59 -2.02 -13.82 -16.55
C HIS A 59 -1.25 -13.75 -15.22
N ILE A 60 0.09 -13.84 -15.30
CA ILE A 60 1.00 -13.73 -14.15
C ILE A 60 2.26 -12.97 -14.55
N SER A 61 2.81 -12.18 -13.64
CA SER A 61 4.12 -11.56 -13.80
C SER A 61 5.23 -12.61 -13.63
N ILE A 62 6.21 -12.60 -14.54
CA ILE A 62 7.39 -13.48 -14.55
C ILE A 62 8.64 -12.68 -14.24
N SER A 63 8.79 -11.50 -14.86
CA SER A 63 9.93 -10.59 -14.68
C SER A 63 9.54 -9.35 -13.89
N ALA A 64 10.52 -8.73 -13.24
CA ALA A 64 10.31 -7.42 -12.63
C ALA A 64 10.21 -6.33 -13.70
N ALA A 65 9.23 -5.45 -13.58
CA ALA A 65 8.99 -4.36 -14.52
C ALA A 65 9.07 -2.99 -13.80
N VAL A 66 9.74 -2.01 -14.44
CA VAL A 66 9.83 -0.65 -13.91
C VAL A 66 8.76 0.21 -14.55
N ALA A 67 7.86 0.75 -13.73
CA ALA A 67 6.76 1.62 -14.13
C ALA A 67 6.98 3.04 -13.55
N PRO A 68 7.64 3.96 -14.30
CA PRO A 68 7.93 5.30 -13.79
C PRO A 68 6.75 6.25 -13.99
N PHE A 69 6.49 7.11 -12.99
CA PHE A 69 5.54 8.22 -13.08
C PHE A 69 6.00 9.44 -12.28
N GLU A 70 5.34 10.57 -12.50
CA GLU A 70 5.57 11.82 -11.77
C GLU A 70 4.38 12.07 -10.82
N TRP A 71 4.66 12.34 -9.55
CA TRP A 71 3.65 12.68 -8.55
C TRP A 71 4.14 13.76 -7.59
N ASN A 72 3.40 14.85 -7.48
CA ASN A 72 3.71 15.97 -6.57
C ASN A 72 5.17 16.44 -6.63
N GLY A 73 5.73 16.56 -7.85
CA GLY A 73 7.12 17.01 -8.07
C GLY A 73 8.18 15.93 -7.85
N THR A 74 7.80 14.73 -7.49
CA THR A 74 8.67 13.57 -7.27
C THR A 74 8.57 12.61 -8.47
N LYS A 75 9.68 12.06 -8.92
CA LYS A 75 9.71 10.93 -9.84
C LYS A 75 9.66 9.63 -9.04
N VAL A 76 8.60 8.87 -9.24
CA VAL A 76 8.43 7.55 -8.64
C VAL A 76 8.73 6.49 -9.69
N ASN A 77 9.62 5.55 -9.38
CA ASN A 77 9.86 4.35 -10.15
C ASN A 77 9.25 3.19 -9.35
N LEU A 78 8.05 2.73 -9.74
CA LEU A 78 7.51 1.49 -9.20
C LEU A 78 8.21 0.32 -9.86
N ILE A 79 8.62 -0.66 -9.07
CA ILE A 79 9.21 -1.91 -9.53
C ILE A 79 8.22 -3.01 -9.19
N ASP A 80 7.36 -3.34 -10.16
CA ASP A 80 6.37 -4.41 -10.03
C ASP A 80 7.09 -5.76 -10.09
N ALA A 81 7.08 -6.50 -8.99
CA ALA A 81 7.82 -7.75 -8.86
C ALA A 81 6.88 -8.96 -8.90
N PRO A 82 7.30 -10.08 -9.50
CA PRO A 82 6.53 -11.32 -9.51
C PRO A 82 6.17 -11.82 -8.11
N GLY A 83 4.99 -12.42 -7.97
CA GLY A 83 4.52 -12.93 -6.67
C GLY A 83 4.70 -14.43 -6.48
N PHE A 84 5.03 -15.18 -7.52
CA PHE A 84 5.25 -16.62 -7.45
C PHE A 84 6.70 -16.94 -7.09
N PHE A 85 6.90 -17.94 -6.24
CA PHE A 85 8.22 -18.29 -5.69
C PHE A 85 9.23 -18.76 -6.74
N ASP A 86 8.75 -19.27 -7.86
CA ASP A 86 9.59 -19.67 -9.00
C ASP A 86 10.41 -18.51 -9.57
N PHE A 87 9.92 -17.28 -9.42
CA PHE A 87 10.52 -16.06 -9.96
C PHE A 87 11.14 -15.15 -8.88
N TYR A 88 11.50 -15.71 -7.73
CA TYR A 88 12.01 -14.90 -6.61
C TYR A 88 13.37 -14.24 -6.86
N GLY A 89 14.11 -14.67 -7.90
CA GLY A 89 15.28 -13.94 -8.39
C GLY A 89 14.97 -12.50 -8.73
N GLU A 90 13.88 -12.26 -9.46
CA GLU A 90 13.37 -10.95 -9.84
C GLU A 90 12.97 -10.09 -8.62
N VAL A 91 12.44 -10.73 -7.57
CA VAL A 91 12.09 -10.04 -6.31
C VAL A 91 13.35 -9.51 -5.62
N TYR A 92 14.45 -10.29 -5.60
CA TYR A 92 15.72 -9.84 -5.04
C TYR A 92 16.33 -8.70 -5.85
N GLU A 93 16.20 -8.71 -7.18
CA GLU A 93 16.67 -7.64 -8.05
C GLU A 93 15.86 -6.36 -7.81
N ALA A 94 14.52 -6.46 -7.74
CA ALA A 94 13.64 -5.34 -7.40
C ALA A 94 14.02 -4.70 -6.05
N MET A 95 14.24 -5.53 -5.03
CA MET A 95 14.63 -5.04 -3.71
C MET A 95 16.03 -4.41 -3.67
N ALA A 96 16.96 -4.88 -4.50
CA ALA A 96 18.31 -4.31 -4.56
C ALA A 96 18.32 -2.89 -5.15
N LEU A 97 17.30 -2.53 -5.91
CA LEU A 97 17.16 -1.22 -6.56
C LEU A 97 16.24 -0.27 -5.79
N ALA A 98 15.41 -0.80 -4.88
CA ALA A 98 14.36 -0.03 -4.22
C ALA A 98 14.86 0.67 -2.94
N ASP A 99 14.33 1.87 -2.70
CA ASP A 99 14.53 2.64 -1.46
C ASP A 99 13.51 2.23 -0.38
N SER A 100 12.35 1.76 -0.82
CA SER A 100 11.24 1.34 0.04
C SER A 100 10.36 0.29 -0.65
N ALA A 101 9.43 -0.31 0.08
CA ALA A 101 8.54 -1.33 -0.45
C ALA A 101 7.06 -1.06 -0.11
N ILE A 102 6.19 -1.39 -1.07
CA ILE A 102 4.76 -1.60 -0.85
C ILE A 102 4.52 -3.10 -0.83
N ILE A 103 3.98 -3.62 0.27
CA ILE A 103 3.61 -5.02 0.40
C ILE A 103 2.11 -5.13 0.24
N VAL A 104 1.66 -5.77 -0.84
CA VAL A 104 0.24 -5.96 -1.12
C VAL A 104 -0.24 -7.22 -0.39
N CYS A 105 -1.32 -7.07 0.37
CA CYS A 105 -1.97 -8.12 1.15
C CYS A 105 -3.47 -8.12 0.85
N SER A 106 -4.04 -9.26 0.53
CA SER A 106 -5.47 -9.35 0.21
C SER A 106 -6.34 -9.25 1.48
N ALA A 107 -7.40 -8.46 1.42
CA ALA A 107 -8.42 -8.41 2.47
C ALA A 107 -9.23 -9.71 2.60
N VAL A 108 -9.15 -10.60 1.62
CA VAL A 108 -9.87 -11.89 1.61
C VAL A 108 -9.06 -12.97 2.31
N SER A 109 -7.78 -13.11 1.95
CA SER A 109 -6.90 -14.15 2.48
C SER A 109 -6.13 -13.72 3.75
N GLY A 110 -6.01 -12.40 3.98
CA GLY A 110 -5.08 -11.89 4.98
C GLY A 110 -3.61 -12.15 4.62
N PRO A 111 -2.68 -12.03 5.57
CA PRO A 111 -1.27 -12.27 5.32
C PRO A 111 -0.98 -13.75 5.07
N VAL A 112 -0.49 -14.05 3.88
CA VAL A 112 -0.09 -15.39 3.43
C VAL A 112 1.43 -15.50 3.33
N VAL A 113 1.95 -16.66 2.94
CA VAL A 113 3.40 -16.95 2.90
C VAL A 113 4.19 -15.92 2.08
N GLY A 114 3.63 -15.40 0.97
CA GLY A 114 4.28 -14.34 0.17
C GLY A 114 4.41 -13.02 0.94
N THR A 115 3.38 -12.63 1.70
CA THR A 115 3.40 -11.47 2.58
C THR A 115 4.45 -11.64 3.68
N GLU A 116 4.50 -12.81 4.33
CA GLU A 116 5.49 -13.12 5.37
C GLU A 116 6.92 -13.03 4.84
N LYS A 117 7.15 -13.59 3.64
CA LYS A 117 8.47 -13.56 3.02
C LYS A 117 8.89 -12.14 2.64
N ALA A 118 7.99 -11.35 2.05
CA ALA A 118 8.25 -9.95 1.74
C ALA A 118 8.59 -9.14 3.00
N MET A 119 7.80 -9.28 4.07
CA MET A 119 8.06 -8.66 5.37
C MET A 119 9.44 -9.06 5.93
N SER A 120 9.77 -10.35 5.90
CA SER A 120 11.07 -10.85 6.37
C SER A 120 12.25 -10.29 5.56
N MET A 121 12.09 -10.19 4.23
CA MET A 121 13.12 -9.63 3.35
C MET A 121 13.33 -8.14 3.62
N CYS A 122 12.26 -7.35 3.71
CA CYS A 122 12.32 -5.93 4.05
C CYS A 122 12.96 -5.71 5.44
N LYS A 123 12.60 -6.54 6.44
CA LYS A 123 13.20 -6.47 7.78
C LYS A 123 14.71 -6.73 7.75
N LYS A 124 15.15 -7.75 7.01
CA LYS A 124 16.58 -8.07 6.86
C LYS A 124 17.36 -6.98 6.15
N ALA A 125 16.75 -6.32 5.18
CA ALA A 125 17.35 -5.22 4.43
C ALA A 125 17.23 -3.86 5.16
N ASN A 126 16.59 -3.80 6.32
CA ASN A 126 16.21 -2.57 7.02
C ASN A 126 15.49 -1.58 6.08
N MET A 127 14.63 -2.09 5.21
CA MET A 127 13.92 -1.34 4.19
C MET A 127 12.61 -0.78 4.74
N PRO A 128 12.35 0.53 4.61
CA PRO A 128 11.05 1.13 4.90
C PRO A 128 9.95 0.45 4.07
N ARG A 129 8.79 0.22 4.67
CA ARG A 129 7.72 -0.52 4.03
C ARG A 129 6.35 -0.08 4.49
N MET A 130 5.39 -0.15 3.57
CA MET A 130 3.97 0.05 3.81
C MET A 130 3.21 -1.20 3.37
N ILE A 131 2.16 -1.56 4.10
CA ILE A 131 1.26 -2.65 3.71
C ILE A 131 0.00 -2.04 3.11
N VAL A 132 -0.40 -2.50 1.92
CA VAL A 132 -1.67 -2.14 1.28
C VAL A 132 -2.62 -3.31 1.39
N ILE A 133 -3.71 -3.14 2.15
CA ILE A 133 -4.81 -4.10 2.20
C ILE A 133 -5.65 -3.91 0.94
N ASN A 134 -5.49 -4.81 0.00
CA ASN A 134 -6.09 -4.76 -1.34
C ASN A 134 -7.31 -5.68 -1.46
N GLN A 135 -8.01 -5.60 -2.59
CA GLN A 135 -9.19 -6.42 -2.90
C GLN A 135 -10.35 -6.22 -1.91
N MET A 136 -10.50 -5.00 -1.40
CA MET A 136 -11.59 -4.62 -0.50
C MET A 136 -12.98 -4.66 -1.16
N ASP A 137 -13.03 -4.72 -2.49
CA ASP A 137 -14.21 -4.85 -3.32
C ASP A 137 -14.67 -6.29 -3.52
N ARG A 138 -13.87 -7.27 -3.07
CA ARG A 138 -14.19 -8.69 -3.25
C ARG A 138 -15.17 -9.20 -2.20
N GLU A 139 -15.93 -10.23 -2.58
CA GLU A 139 -16.75 -10.99 -1.64
C GLU A 139 -15.87 -11.59 -0.54
N ASN A 140 -16.35 -11.54 0.70
CA ASN A 140 -15.63 -11.95 1.91
C ASN A 140 -14.36 -11.13 2.25
N ALA A 141 -14.14 -9.96 1.64
CA ALA A 141 -13.12 -9.03 2.10
C ALA A 141 -13.40 -8.59 3.53
N ASN A 142 -12.40 -8.65 4.39
CA ASN A 142 -12.51 -8.27 5.79
C ASN A 142 -11.23 -7.58 6.26
N PHE A 143 -11.31 -6.26 6.41
CA PHE A 143 -10.18 -5.44 6.82
C PHE A 143 -9.68 -5.79 8.22
N ASP A 144 -10.60 -5.90 9.20
CA ASP A 144 -10.23 -6.16 10.60
C ASP A 144 -9.52 -7.52 10.74
N LYS A 145 -10.04 -8.55 10.07
CA LYS A 145 -9.40 -9.87 10.05
C LYS A 145 -8.02 -9.85 9.40
N ALA A 146 -7.83 -9.02 8.36
CA ALA A 146 -6.51 -8.86 7.73
C ALA A 146 -5.52 -8.18 8.69
N ILE A 147 -5.95 -7.13 9.41
CA ILE A 147 -5.13 -6.45 10.44
C ILE A 147 -4.82 -7.40 11.60
N GLU A 148 -5.79 -8.13 12.13
CA GLU A 148 -5.57 -9.15 13.17
C GLU A 148 -4.51 -10.16 12.73
N GLY A 149 -4.62 -10.68 11.49
CA GLY A 149 -3.64 -11.60 10.95
C GLY A 149 -2.24 -11.00 10.78
N LEU A 150 -2.13 -9.69 10.49
CA LEU A 150 -0.86 -8.98 10.46
C LEU A 150 -0.27 -8.82 11.87
N HIS A 151 -1.09 -8.48 12.86
CA HIS A 151 -0.67 -8.39 14.26
C HIS A 151 -0.19 -9.74 14.81
N ASP A 152 -0.91 -10.82 14.51
CA ASP A 152 -0.54 -12.18 14.94
C ASP A 152 0.82 -12.62 14.39
N LYS A 153 1.15 -12.22 13.15
CA LYS A 153 2.38 -12.64 12.48
C LYS A 153 3.57 -11.70 12.69
N PHE A 154 3.31 -10.39 12.79
CA PHE A 154 4.36 -9.36 12.76
C PHE A 154 4.37 -8.47 14.00
N GLY A 155 3.41 -8.63 14.90
CA GLY A 155 3.26 -7.82 16.10
C GLY A 155 2.39 -6.59 15.89
N VAL A 156 2.08 -5.91 16.98
CA VAL A 156 1.14 -4.75 17.02
C VAL A 156 1.69 -3.47 16.39
N THR A 157 2.95 -3.45 15.95
CA THR A 157 3.56 -2.30 15.27
C THR A 157 3.04 -2.04 13.85
N CYS A 158 2.18 -2.93 13.31
CA CYS A 158 1.46 -2.70 12.04
C CYS A 158 0.19 -1.90 12.31
N VAL A 159 0.29 -0.58 12.35
CA VAL A 159 -0.87 0.31 12.60
C VAL A 159 -1.47 0.81 11.30
N PRO A 160 -2.82 0.88 11.18
CA PRO A 160 -3.47 1.46 10.03
C PRO A 160 -3.26 2.97 9.94
N ILE A 161 -3.04 3.49 8.73
CA ILE A 161 -3.09 4.92 8.43
C ILE A 161 -4.42 5.33 7.79
N GLN A 162 -5.21 4.35 7.35
CA GLN A 162 -6.55 4.54 6.79
C GLN A 162 -7.50 3.49 7.34
N LEU A 163 -8.73 3.92 7.69
CA LEU A 163 -9.81 3.04 8.12
C LEU A 163 -10.89 2.99 7.01
N PRO A 164 -11.23 1.82 6.46
CA PRO A 164 -12.21 1.74 5.39
C PRO A 164 -13.62 2.06 5.88
N ILE A 165 -14.40 2.75 5.02
CA ILE A 165 -15.83 2.96 5.20
C ILE A 165 -16.56 1.89 4.38
N ILE A 166 -17.28 1.00 5.08
CA ILE A 166 -18.03 -0.09 4.46
C ILE A 166 -19.52 0.14 4.71
N GLU A 167 -20.29 0.27 3.64
CA GLU A 167 -21.75 0.40 3.70
C GLU A 167 -22.41 -0.75 2.93
N LYS A 168 -23.31 -1.47 3.59
CA LYS A 168 -24.03 -2.62 3.01
C LYS A 168 -23.11 -3.66 2.36
N GLY A 169 -21.91 -3.86 2.93
CA GLY A 169 -20.91 -4.78 2.41
C GLY A 169 -20.05 -4.25 1.26
N ALA A 170 -20.23 -2.99 0.84
CA ALA A 170 -19.42 -2.37 -0.19
C ALA A 170 -18.41 -1.39 0.43
N TYR A 171 -17.18 -1.41 -0.07
CA TYR A 171 -16.15 -0.42 0.24
C TYR A 171 -16.48 0.89 -0.50
N VAL A 172 -16.81 1.93 0.24
CA VAL A 172 -17.32 3.20 -0.34
C VAL A 172 -16.45 4.41 -0.05
N GLY A 173 -15.41 4.27 0.76
CA GLY A 173 -14.53 5.37 1.14
C GLY A 173 -13.63 4.99 2.28
N TYR A 174 -12.95 5.96 2.86
CA TYR A 174 -12.03 5.75 3.98
C TYR A 174 -11.96 6.96 4.90
N VAL A 175 -11.54 6.73 6.14
CA VAL A 175 -11.09 7.75 7.07
C VAL A 175 -9.57 7.78 7.02
N ASP A 176 -9.00 8.94 6.75
CA ASP A 176 -7.57 9.20 6.86
C ASP A 176 -7.25 9.49 8.33
N LEU A 177 -6.51 8.60 8.98
CA LEU A 177 -6.18 8.70 10.39
C LEU A 177 -5.05 9.70 10.66
N THR A 178 -4.31 10.13 9.65
CA THR A 178 -3.28 11.16 9.80
C THR A 178 -3.86 12.55 9.93
N THR A 179 -5.01 12.81 9.29
CA THR A 179 -5.70 14.10 9.27
C THR A 179 -7.04 14.09 9.99
N MET A 180 -7.55 12.90 10.36
CA MET A 180 -8.91 12.70 10.86
C MET A 180 -9.99 13.29 9.94
N THR A 181 -9.82 13.06 8.64
CA THR A 181 -10.80 13.42 7.61
C THR A 181 -11.36 12.16 6.94
N ALA A 182 -12.61 12.21 6.51
CA ALA A 182 -13.22 11.09 5.81
C ALA A 182 -13.49 11.44 4.34
N LYS A 183 -13.25 10.48 3.46
CA LYS A 183 -13.50 10.62 2.02
C LYS A 183 -14.36 9.49 1.49
N ARG A 184 -15.26 9.84 0.58
CA ARG A 184 -16.16 8.91 -0.09
C ARG A 184 -15.94 8.94 -1.59
N PHE A 185 -15.96 7.78 -2.23
CA PHE A 185 -15.88 7.65 -3.68
C PHE A 185 -17.23 8.01 -4.30
N ASP A 186 -17.23 8.88 -5.31
CA ASP A 186 -18.43 9.31 -6.04
C ASP A 186 -18.47 8.83 -7.51
N GLY A 187 -17.55 7.94 -7.88
CA GLY A 187 -17.39 7.42 -9.24
C GLY A 187 -16.65 8.36 -10.20
N LYS A 188 -16.31 9.58 -9.77
CA LYS A 188 -15.49 10.55 -10.51
C LYS A 188 -14.22 10.93 -9.76
N GLY A 189 -14.16 10.58 -8.48
CA GLY A 189 -13.05 10.88 -7.60
C GLY A 189 -13.44 10.67 -6.13
N GLU A 190 -12.92 11.52 -5.29
CA GLU A 190 -13.14 11.49 -3.84
C GLU A 190 -13.84 12.77 -3.40
N LYS A 191 -14.80 12.64 -2.50
CA LYS A 191 -15.49 13.77 -1.86
C LYS A 191 -15.29 13.67 -0.36
N GLU A 192 -14.88 14.76 0.25
CA GLU A 192 -14.80 14.85 1.70
C GLU A 192 -16.18 14.82 2.34
N ILE A 193 -16.31 14.06 3.43
CA ILE A 193 -17.52 13.89 4.23
C ILE A 193 -17.16 13.94 5.71
N ASP A 194 -18.15 14.08 6.57
CA ASP A 194 -17.96 13.88 8.00
C ASP A 194 -17.66 12.41 8.32
N ILE A 195 -16.82 12.16 9.33
CA ILE A 195 -16.56 10.80 9.79
C ILE A 195 -17.89 10.18 10.25
N PRO A 196 -18.26 9.01 9.69
CA PRO A 196 -19.49 8.34 10.11
C PRO A 196 -19.51 8.10 11.63
N ALA A 197 -20.60 8.43 12.29
CA ALA A 197 -20.71 8.30 13.75
C ALA A 197 -20.44 6.87 14.26
N SER A 198 -20.70 5.85 13.43
CA SER A 198 -20.38 4.44 13.73
C SER A 198 -18.89 4.12 13.72
N LEU A 199 -18.06 4.96 13.09
CA LEU A 199 -16.61 4.77 12.98
C LEU A 199 -15.80 5.75 13.84
N ALA A 200 -16.44 6.81 14.39
CA ALA A 200 -15.73 7.86 15.09
C ALA A 200 -14.87 7.34 16.26
N GLY A 201 -15.44 6.55 17.16
CA GLY A 201 -14.68 5.97 18.28
C GLY A 201 -13.57 5.04 17.84
N ARG A 202 -13.80 4.24 16.76
CA ARG A 202 -12.77 3.37 16.19
C ARG A 202 -11.65 4.17 15.53
N ALA A 203 -11.98 5.25 14.86
CA ALA A 203 -10.99 6.14 14.23
C ALA A 203 -10.11 6.84 15.29
N GLU A 204 -10.69 7.27 16.40
CA GLU A 204 -9.95 7.85 17.53
C GLU A 204 -8.97 6.84 18.14
N GLU A 205 -9.44 5.62 18.43
CA GLU A 205 -8.60 4.54 18.96
C GLU A 205 -7.41 4.21 18.03
N LEU A 206 -7.68 4.09 16.72
CA LEU A 206 -6.64 3.78 15.75
C LEU A 206 -5.67 4.95 15.51
N ARG A 207 -6.14 6.19 15.60
CA ARG A 207 -5.27 7.36 15.56
C ARG A 207 -4.33 7.41 16.76
N GLU A 208 -4.82 7.14 17.96
CA GLU A 208 -3.99 7.06 19.15
C GLU A 208 -2.87 6.01 18.97
N ALA A 209 -3.22 4.80 18.53
CA ALA A 209 -2.23 3.75 18.23
C ALA A 209 -1.23 4.17 17.12
N LEU A 210 -1.68 4.94 16.12
CA LEU A 210 -0.83 5.46 15.06
C LEU A 210 0.18 6.50 15.60
N MET A 211 -0.26 7.41 16.48
CA MET A 211 0.62 8.41 17.10
C MET A 211 1.64 7.75 18.03
N GLU A 212 1.22 6.74 18.82
CA GLU A 212 2.15 5.95 19.65
C GLU A 212 3.22 5.27 18.80
N ALA A 213 2.82 4.62 17.70
CA ALA A 213 3.76 3.95 16.82
C ALA A 213 4.72 4.92 16.10
N ALA A 214 4.25 6.12 15.74
CA ALA A 214 5.11 7.16 15.18
C ALA A 214 6.12 7.68 16.22
N ALA A 215 5.68 7.89 17.46
CA ALA A 215 6.52 8.34 18.55
C ALA A 215 7.60 7.34 18.96
N GLU A 216 7.35 6.01 18.88
CA GLU A 216 8.33 4.98 19.19
C GLU A 216 9.62 5.07 18.35
N GLY A 217 9.57 5.69 17.18
CA GLY A 217 10.69 5.79 16.25
C GLY A 217 11.69 6.90 16.56
N ASP A 218 11.33 7.88 17.40
CA ASP A 218 12.12 9.09 17.66
C ASP A 218 11.92 9.61 19.09
N GLU A 219 13.02 9.84 19.83
CA GLU A 219 12.96 10.30 21.24
C GLU A 219 12.33 11.68 21.40
N GLU A 220 12.52 12.60 20.44
CA GLU A 220 11.95 13.95 20.49
C GLU A 220 10.43 13.92 20.23
N LEU A 221 9.99 13.11 19.27
CA LEU A 221 8.57 12.84 19.01
C LEU A 221 7.91 12.16 20.21
N MET A 222 8.59 11.22 20.87
CA MET A 222 8.07 10.57 22.07
C MET A 222 7.87 11.58 23.21
N MET A 223 8.80 12.50 23.42
CA MET A 223 8.63 13.56 24.42
C MET A 223 7.46 14.48 24.08
N THR A 224 7.35 14.89 22.82
CA THR A 224 6.24 15.72 22.33
C THR A 224 4.90 15.02 22.55
N TYR A 225 4.80 13.75 22.19
CA TYR A 225 3.57 12.98 22.38
C TYR A 225 3.20 12.81 23.86
N LEU A 226 4.17 12.55 24.74
CA LEU A 226 3.92 12.41 26.19
C LEU A 226 3.47 13.72 26.84
N ASP A 227 3.92 14.88 26.32
CA ASP A 227 3.54 16.20 26.83
C ASP A 227 2.17 16.68 26.33
N THR A 228 1.84 16.40 25.06
CA THR A 228 0.66 16.97 24.39
C THR A 228 -0.44 15.94 24.16
N MET A 229 -0.14 14.65 24.18
CA MET A 229 -0.99 13.53 23.75
C MET A 229 -1.48 13.66 22.30
N GLU A 230 -0.80 14.48 21.49
CA GLU A 230 -1.10 14.72 20.08
C GLU A 230 0.18 14.86 19.26
N LEU A 231 0.13 14.41 18.00
CA LEU A 231 1.12 14.66 16.97
C LEU A 231 0.45 15.29 15.75
N SER A 232 1.15 16.24 15.12
CA SER A 232 0.72 16.81 13.84
C SER A 232 0.83 15.77 12.70
N GLN A 233 0.17 16.06 11.57
CA GLN A 233 0.27 15.19 10.39
C GLN A 233 1.73 15.04 9.91
N GLU A 234 2.52 16.12 9.97
CA GLU A 234 3.93 16.12 9.53
C GLU A 234 4.81 15.27 10.45
N GLU A 235 4.46 15.15 11.73
CA GLU A 235 5.16 14.33 12.71
C GLU A 235 4.76 12.85 12.64
N ILE A 236 3.58 12.54 12.13
CA ILE A 236 3.10 11.16 11.95
C ILE A 236 3.69 10.54 10.65
N ILE A 237 3.97 11.33 9.60
CA ILE A 237 4.42 10.89 8.28
C ILE A 237 5.93 11.06 8.13
#